data_630663e46df48964a5d239b8227ae6e9
#
_entry.id   630663e46df48964a5d239b8227ae6e9
#
_cell.length_a   1.000
_cell.length_b   1.000
_cell.length_c   1.000
_cell.angle_alpha   90.00
_cell.angle_beta   90.00
_cell.angle_gamma   90.00
#
_symmetry.space_group_name_H-M   'P 1'
#
loop_
_entity.id
_entity.type
_entity.pdbx_description
1 polymer ?
#
loop_
_entity_poly.entity_id
_entity_poly.type
_entity_poly.pdbx_seq_one_letter_code
_entity_poly.pdbx_strand_id
1 'polypeptide(L)'
;MGYQIEQNKVAGVVMEANAALAGKNFNQGEVILGLAELIGRIIVECADTHVQSAEMVKVVEQHLAKTIAIGSQAQQKSLIERV
;
A
#
# COMPACT_ATOMS: atom_id res chain seq x y z
N MET A 1 -14.16 -15.23 -2.32
CA MET A 1 -13.65 -14.22 -3.22
C MET A 1 -12.28 -14.63 -3.74
N GLY A 2 -12.17 -14.79 -5.04
CA GLY A 2 -11.03 -15.47 -5.58
C GLY A 2 -10.08 -14.60 -6.39
N TYR A 3 -9.55 -13.54 -5.79
CA TYR A 3 -8.49 -12.80 -6.47
C TYR A 3 -7.17 -13.53 -6.26
N GLN A 4 -6.55 -13.93 -7.35
CA GLN A 4 -5.17 -14.38 -7.30
C GLN A 4 -4.25 -13.17 -7.31
N ILE A 5 -3.35 -13.12 -6.34
CA ILE A 5 -2.42 -12.00 -6.20
C ILE A 5 -1.04 -12.46 -6.63
N GLU A 6 -0.53 -11.83 -7.67
CA GLU A 6 0.84 -12.06 -8.15
C GLU A 6 1.72 -10.93 -7.64
N GLN A 7 2.75 -11.28 -6.89
CA GLN A 7 3.60 -10.28 -6.22
C GLN A 7 4.33 -9.38 -7.21
N ASN A 8 4.71 -9.88 -8.36
CA ASN A 8 5.33 -9.07 -9.39
C ASN A 8 4.38 -8.00 -9.95
N LYS A 9 3.09 -8.29 -10.00
CA LYS A 9 2.09 -7.31 -10.42
C LYS A 9 1.81 -6.29 -9.33
N VAL A 10 1.85 -6.70 -8.07
CA VAL A 10 1.77 -5.76 -6.95
C VAL A 10 2.92 -4.77 -7.00
N ALA A 11 4.14 -5.26 -7.23
CA ALA A 11 5.32 -4.40 -7.40
C ALA A 11 5.15 -3.47 -8.60
N GLY A 12 4.56 -3.95 -9.68
CA GLY A 12 4.24 -3.14 -10.85
C GLY A 12 3.32 -1.98 -10.53
N VAL A 13 2.28 -2.22 -9.73
CA VAL A 13 1.36 -1.15 -9.29
C VAL A 13 2.12 -0.09 -8.48
N VAL A 14 3.01 -0.52 -7.58
CA VAL A 14 3.83 0.41 -6.79
C VAL A 14 4.68 1.27 -7.70
N MET A 15 5.34 0.68 -8.68
CA MET A 15 6.20 1.41 -9.63
C MET A 15 5.41 2.39 -10.46
N GLU A 16 4.24 1.97 -10.96
CA GLU A 16 3.36 2.83 -11.74
C GLU A 16 2.87 4.03 -10.92
N ALA A 17 2.45 3.80 -9.68
CA ALA A 17 1.98 4.85 -8.80
C ALA A 17 3.11 5.83 -8.46
N ASN A 18 4.30 5.31 -8.15
CA ASN A 18 5.47 6.17 -7.90
C ASN A 18 5.80 7.03 -9.11
N ALA A 19 5.79 6.44 -10.30
CA ALA A 19 6.08 7.17 -11.53
C ALA A 19 5.05 8.28 -11.78
N ALA A 20 3.77 7.98 -11.54
CA ALA A 20 2.69 8.96 -11.72
C ALA A 20 2.79 10.13 -10.74
N LEU A 21 3.27 9.89 -9.53
CA LEU A 21 3.38 10.90 -8.48
C LEU A 21 4.70 11.64 -8.49
N ALA A 22 5.71 11.11 -9.16
CA ALA A 22 7.06 11.70 -9.20
C ALA A 22 6.99 13.08 -9.85
N GLY A 23 7.64 14.06 -9.21
CA GLY A 23 7.69 15.44 -9.72
C GLY A 23 6.40 16.22 -9.52
N LYS A 24 5.37 15.64 -8.92
CA LYS A 24 4.14 16.35 -8.60
C LYS A 24 4.27 17.09 -7.28
N ASN A 25 3.48 18.14 -7.12
CA ASN A 25 3.56 19.01 -5.96
C ASN A 25 2.63 18.52 -4.84
N PHE A 26 2.83 17.27 -4.43
CA PHE A 26 2.11 16.68 -3.30
C PHE A 26 3.07 16.40 -2.17
N ASN A 27 2.69 16.71 -0.93
CA ASN A 27 3.47 16.28 0.22
C ASN A 27 3.15 14.83 0.57
N GLN A 28 3.97 14.23 1.42
CA GLN A 28 3.84 12.81 1.75
C GLN A 28 2.51 12.49 2.43
N GLY A 29 2.02 13.36 3.28
CA GLY A 29 0.71 13.18 3.94
C GLY A 29 -0.43 13.15 2.92
N GLU A 30 -0.38 14.04 1.95
CA GLU A 30 -1.38 14.08 0.89
C GLU A 30 -1.36 12.81 0.05
N VAL A 31 -0.18 12.30 -0.26
CA VAL A 31 -0.03 11.05 -1.00
C VAL A 31 -0.61 9.88 -0.21
N ILE A 32 -0.27 9.78 1.08
CA ILE A 32 -0.75 8.70 1.94
C ILE A 32 -2.29 8.70 2.00
N LEU A 33 -2.88 9.86 2.29
CA LEU A 33 -4.34 9.95 2.43
C LEU A 33 -5.04 9.77 1.08
N GLY A 34 -4.47 10.29 0.01
CA GLY A 34 -5.04 10.13 -1.33
C GLY A 34 -5.05 8.68 -1.76
N LEU A 35 -3.95 7.96 -1.53
CA LEU A 35 -3.88 6.54 -1.85
C LEU A 35 -4.82 5.72 -0.97
N ALA A 36 -4.96 6.07 0.31
CA ALA A 36 -5.91 5.41 1.20
C ALA A 36 -7.35 5.60 0.71
N GLU A 37 -7.71 6.80 0.28
CA GLU A 37 -9.04 7.07 -0.27
C GLU A 37 -9.27 6.26 -1.54
N LEU A 38 -8.30 6.19 -2.42
CA LEU A 38 -8.40 5.40 -3.64
C LEU A 38 -8.60 3.91 -3.33
N ILE A 39 -7.86 3.37 -2.37
CA ILE A 39 -8.04 2.01 -1.91
C ILE A 39 -9.47 1.78 -1.43
N GLY A 40 -10.01 2.70 -0.63
CA GLY A 40 -11.37 2.60 -0.13
C GLY A 40 -12.40 2.57 -1.25
N ARG A 41 -12.23 3.42 -2.26
CA ARG A 41 -13.12 3.45 -3.42
C ARG A 41 -13.09 2.15 -4.20
N ILE A 42 -11.89 1.57 -4.39
CA ILE A 42 -11.75 0.29 -5.09
C ILE A 42 -12.44 -0.83 -4.30
N ILE A 43 -12.27 -0.84 -2.98
CA ILE A 43 -12.93 -1.84 -2.12
C ILE A 43 -14.45 -1.75 -2.26
N VAL A 44 -15.02 -0.54 -2.24
CA VAL A 44 -16.46 -0.35 -2.42
C VAL A 44 -16.93 -0.90 -3.76
N GLU A 45 -16.16 -0.68 -4.82
CA GLU A 45 -16.51 -1.17 -6.15
C GLU A 45 -16.44 -2.69 -6.28
N CYS A 46 -15.51 -3.31 -5.55
CA CYS A 46 -15.22 -4.75 -5.70
C CYS A 46 -15.97 -5.63 -4.71
N ALA A 47 -16.35 -5.10 -3.56
CA ALA A 47 -16.99 -5.88 -2.50
C ALA A 47 -18.50 -5.97 -2.72
N ASP A 48 -19.04 -7.18 -2.63
CA ASP A 48 -20.48 -7.41 -2.77
C ASP A 48 -21.21 -7.26 -1.43
N THR A 49 -20.50 -7.40 -0.32
CA THR A 49 -21.09 -7.36 1.03
C THR A 49 -20.18 -6.59 1.99
N HIS A 50 -20.77 -6.17 3.12
CA HIS A 50 -19.97 -5.55 4.21
C HIS A 50 -18.93 -6.48 4.78
N VAL A 51 -19.22 -7.79 4.80
CA VAL A 51 -18.26 -8.79 5.27
C VAL A 51 -17.03 -8.81 4.37
N GLN A 52 -17.23 -8.79 3.06
CA GLN A 52 -16.12 -8.75 2.10
C GLN A 52 -15.32 -7.46 2.21
N SER A 53 -15.98 -6.33 2.41
CA SER A 53 -15.29 -5.06 2.63
C SER A 53 -14.39 -5.12 3.86
N ALA A 54 -14.89 -5.67 4.97
CA ALA A 54 -14.13 -5.80 6.21
C ALA A 54 -12.94 -6.74 6.03
N GLU A 55 -13.10 -7.82 5.29
CA GLU A 55 -12.00 -8.75 4.99
C GLU A 55 -10.92 -8.08 4.15
N MET A 56 -11.30 -7.31 3.16
CA MET A 56 -10.35 -6.57 2.32
C MET A 56 -9.57 -5.54 3.13
N VAL A 57 -10.23 -4.83 4.04
CA VAL A 57 -9.57 -3.88 4.94
C VAL A 57 -8.52 -4.59 5.79
N LYS A 58 -8.83 -5.78 6.33
CA LYS A 58 -7.86 -6.54 7.11
C LYS A 58 -6.64 -6.93 6.29
N VAL A 59 -6.84 -7.35 5.05
CA VAL A 59 -5.72 -7.69 4.15
C VAL A 59 -4.84 -6.47 3.90
N VAL A 60 -5.44 -5.30 3.67
CA VAL A 60 -4.71 -4.06 3.47
C VAL A 60 -3.91 -3.69 4.73
N GLU A 61 -4.53 -3.77 5.90
CA GLU A 61 -3.88 -3.46 7.17
C GLU A 61 -2.68 -4.37 7.43
N GLN A 62 -2.84 -5.67 7.18
CA GLN A 62 -1.77 -6.64 7.36
C GLN A 62 -0.61 -6.39 6.41
N HIS A 63 -0.91 -6.11 5.14
CA HIS A 63 0.12 -5.81 4.16
C HIS A 63 0.85 -4.52 4.49
N LEU A 64 0.12 -3.51 4.92
CA LEU A 64 0.67 -2.22 5.32
C LEU A 64 1.62 -2.39 6.51
N ALA A 65 1.19 -3.12 7.54
CA ALA A 65 2.00 -3.38 8.72
C ALA A 65 3.29 -4.12 8.37
N LYS A 66 3.19 -5.12 7.50
CA LYS A 66 4.35 -5.89 7.04
C LYS A 66 5.34 -5.00 6.28
N THR A 67 4.83 -4.18 5.38
CA THR A 67 5.65 -3.26 4.57
C THR A 67 6.38 -2.26 5.46
N ILE A 68 5.70 -1.71 6.45
CA ILE A 68 6.29 -0.76 7.39
C ILE A 68 7.37 -1.44 8.23
N ALA A 69 7.10 -2.66 8.71
CA ALA A 69 8.06 -3.40 9.53
C ALA A 69 9.34 -3.69 8.75
N ILE A 70 9.22 -4.13 7.50
CA ILE A 70 10.39 -4.41 6.64
C ILE A 70 11.18 -3.12 6.38
N GLY A 71 10.49 -2.03 6.05
CA GLY A 71 11.12 -0.74 5.80
C GLY A 71 11.82 -0.19 7.03
N SER A 72 11.21 -0.32 8.20
CA SER A 72 11.79 0.14 9.45
C SER A 72 13.04 -0.65 9.81
N GLN A 73 13.03 -1.97 9.60
CA GLN A 73 14.21 -2.80 9.81
C GLN A 73 15.35 -2.40 8.88
N ALA A 74 15.04 -2.14 7.61
CA ALA A 74 16.03 -1.70 6.64
C ALA A 74 16.66 -0.36 7.05
N GLN A 75 15.86 0.59 7.55
CA GLN A 75 16.35 1.87 8.03
C GLN A 75 17.24 1.72 9.25
N GLN A 76 16.86 0.88 10.21
CA GLN A 76 17.67 0.62 11.40
C GLN A 76 19.02 0.00 11.03
N LYS A 77 19.01 -0.95 10.12
CA LYS A 77 20.23 -1.59 9.63
C LYS A 77 21.15 -0.56 8.96
N SER A 78 20.58 0.31 8.15
CA SER A 78 21.35 1.36 7.46
C SER A 78 21.97 2.33 8.45
N LEU A 79 21.26 2.70 9.52
CA LEU A 79 21.78 3.58 10.57
C LEU A 79 22.94 2.93 11.32
N ILE A 80 22.82 1.64 11.62
CA ILE A 80 23.89 0.88 12.31
C ILE A 80 25.13 0.82 11.43
N GLU A 81 24.99 0.61 10.15
CA GLU A 81 26.11 0.53 9.21
C GLU A 81 26.84 1.87 9.06
N ARG A 82 26.19 2.98 9.34
CA ARG A 82 26.79 4.32 9.24
C ARG A 82 27.61 4.69 10.50
N VAL A 83 27.43 3.96 11.57
CA VAL A 83 28.14 4.17 12.82
C VAL A 83 29.40 3.33 12.85
#